data_b9e95cc88695859d16b120e460309cca
#
_entry.id   b9e95cc88695859d16b120e460309cca
#
_cell.length_a   1.000
_cell.length_b   1.000
_cell.length_c   1.000
_cell.angle_alpha   90.00
_cell.angle_beta   90.00
_cell.angle_gamma   90.00
#
_symmetry.space_group_name_H-M   'P 1'
#
loop_
_entity.id
_entity.type
_entity.pdbx_description
1 polymer ?
#
loop_
_entity_poly.entity_id
_entity_poly.type
_entity_poly.pdbx_seq_one_letter_code
_entity_poly.pdbx_strand_id
1 'polypeptide(L)'
;PYETIIDIGCAEGYYATGLAWRLPETNIYAYDLDPFSREQCARLWKLNNKPGKLQILPWCDYKEYASKHSGKTLCVIDIEGGEMDFLNPEALPELKRSDVMVEVHKTNQSVQANTEELTKRFASTHTIQVIETTPDRDVAEYELPSPMPAKETMKRAFSEGRATPQFWLWM
;
A
#
# COMPACT_ATOMS: atom_id res chain seq x y z
N PRO A 1 0.28 -10.41 -14.87
CA PRO A 1 1.13 -9.30 -14.42
C PRO A 1 0.37 -7.98 -14.57
N TYR A 2 0.66 -7.00 -13.70
CA TYR A 2 0.13 -5.65 -13.81
C TYR A 2 0.90 -4.85 -14.86
N GLU A 3 0.21 -4.00 -15.58
CA GLU A 3 0.82 -3.02 -16.50
C GLU A 3 1.19 -1.74 -15.75
N THR A 4 0.36 -1.40 -14.74
CA THR A 4 0.53 -0.20 -13.93
C THR A 4 0.33 -0.53 -12.45
N ILE A 5 1.13 0.10 -11.59
CA ILE A 5 0.94 0.14 -10.15
C ILE A 5 0.94 1.61 -9.73
N ILE A 6 -0.06 1.99 -8.92
CA ILE A 6 -0.21 3.32 -8.36
C ILE A 6 -0.15 3.16 -6.83
N ASP A 7 0.94 3.62 -6.22
CA ASP A 7 1.23 3.52 -4.79
C ASP A 7 1.04 4.90 -4.16
N ILE A 8 -0.01 5.06 -3.37
CA ILE A 8 -0.42 6.34 -2.77
C ILE A 8 -0.17 6.27 -1.27
N GLY A 9 0.71 7.14 -0.77
CA GLY A 9 1.29 7.08 0.56
C GLY A 9 2.51 6.17 0.58
N CYS A 10 3.43 6.36 -0.36
CA CYS A 10 4.57 5.44 -0.54
C CYS A 10 5.61 5.51 0.58
N ALA A 11 5.55 6.49 1.45
CA ALA A 11 6.49 6.74 2.53
C ALA A 11 7.96 6.61 2.07
N GLU A 12 8.79 5.81 2.76
CA GLU A 12 10.17 5.53 2.36
C GLU A 12 10.31 4.59 1.15
N GLY A 13 9.20 4.13 0.57
CA GLY A 13 9.17 3.38 -0.68
C GLY A 13 9.33 1.87 -0.55
N TYR A 14 8.89 1.29 0.57
CA TYR A 14 8.95 -0.15 0.78
C TYR A 14 8.21 -0.92 -0.33
N TYR A 15 6.93 -0.60 -0.55
CA TYR A 15 6.13 -1.22 -1.62
C TYR A 15 6.62 -0.79 -2.99
N ALA A 16 6.80 0.52 -3.22
CA ALA A 16 7.24 1.05 -4.52
C ALA A 16 8.53 0.41 -5.03
N THR A 17 9.58 0.36 -4.19
CA THR A 17 10.87 -0.21 -4.56
C THR A 17 10.82 -1.74 -4.68
N GLY A 18 10.12 -2.40 -3.74
CA GLY A 18 9.97 -3.86 -3.75
C GLY A 18 9.21 -4.35 -4.98
N LEU A 19 8.14 -3.67 -5.35
CA LEU A 19 7.35 -3.98 -6.55
C LEU A 19 8.14 -3.67 -7.83
N ALA A 20 8.91 -2.58 -7.87
CA ALA A 20 9.77 -2.26 -9.00
C ALA A 20 10.86 -3.31 -9.23
N TRP A 21 11.40 -3.86 -8.14
CA TRP A 21 12.37 -4.96 -8.21
C TRP A 21 11.73 -6.26 -8.72
N ARG A 22 10.54 -6.57 -8.25
CA ARG A 22 9.83 -7.82 -8.56
C ARG A 22 9.16 -7.82 -9.92
N LEU A 23 8.74 -6.66 -10.39
CA LEU A 23 7.97 -6.44 -11.62
C LEU A 23 8.64 -5.38 -12.50
N PRO A 24 9.83 -5.65 -13.06
CA PRO A 24 10.67 -4.63 -13.69
C PRO A 24 10.04 -4.00 -14.95
N GLU A 25 9.08 -4.67 -15.58
CA GLU A 25 8.40 -4.15 -16.77
C GLU A 25 7.15 -3.32 -16.46
N THR A 26 6.66 -3.37 -15.22
CA THR A 26 5.48 -2.62 -14.76
C THR A 26 5.81 -1.15 -14.52
N ASN A 27 4.94 -0.24 -14.99
CA ASN A 27 5.06 1.18 -14.67
C ASN A 27 4.58 1.42 -13.24
N ILE A 28 5.43 1.98 -12.39
CA ILE A 28 5.10 2.24 -10.99
C ILE A 28 5.15 3.75 -10.74
N TYR A 29 4.05 4.27 -10.21
CA TYR A 29 3.86 5.65 -9.82
C TYR A 29 3.67 5.70 -8.30
N ALA A 30 4.66 6.20 -7.58
CA ALA A 30 4.66 6.29 -6.13
C ALA A 30 4.43 7.74 -5.69
N TYR A 31 3.44 7.96 -4.86
CA TYR A 31 3.02 9.28 -4.42
C TYR A 31 3.15 9.42 -2.91
N ASP A 32 3.68 10.55 -2.47
CA ASP A 32 3.67 10.97 -1.07
C ASP A 32 3.67 12.49 -0.97
N LEU A 33 2.91 13.05 -0.05
CA LEU A 33 2.87 14.50 0.17
C LEU A 33 4.15 15.03 0.81
N ASP A 34 4.75 14.23 1.71
CA ASP A 34 5.95 14.62 2.43
C ASP A 34 7.18 14.55 1.50
N PRO A 35 7.88 15.66 1.27
CA PRO A 35 9.10 15.68 0.47
C PRO A 35 10.22 14.84 1.07
N PHE A 36 10.27 14.69 2.40
CA PHE A 36 11.26 13.84 3.07
C PHE A 36 11.00 12.36 2.76
N SER A 37 9.74 11.91 2.84
CA SER A 37 9.34 10.54 2.45
C SER A 37 9.74 10.24 1.01
N ARG A 38 9.45 11.14 0.08
CA ARG A 38 9.88 10.99 -1.32
C ARG A 38 11.40 10.90 -1.50
N GLU A 39 12.16 11.67 -0.73
CA GLU A 39 13.63 11.59 -0.74
C GLU A 39 14.11 10.22 -0.22
N GLN A 40 13.51 9.69 0.86
CA GLN A 40 13.84 8.37 1.38
C GLN A 40 13.47 7.27 0.37
N CYS A 41 12.32 7.36 -0.28
CA CYS A 41 11.91 6.45 -1.35
C CYS A 41 12.93 6.46 -2.51
N ALA A 42 13.33 7.63 -2.98
CA ALA A 42 14.36 7.77 -4.02
C ALA A 42 15.71 7.20 -3.59
N ARG A 43 16.08 7.38 -2.33
CA ARG A 43 17.30 6.82 -1.75
C ARG A 43 17.24 5.30 -1.68
N LEU A 44 16.13 4.73 -1.19
CA LEU A 44 15.93 3.28 -1.13
C LEU A 44 15.99 2.66 -2.52
N TRP A 45 15.30 3.25 -3.50
CA TRP A 45 15.36 2.82 -4.90
C TRP A 45 16.78 2.85 -5.45
N LYS A 46 17.55 3.93 -5.17
CA LYS A 46 18.97 4.04 -5.57
C LYS A 46 19.84 2.97 -4.91
N LEU A 47 19.65 2.69 -3.62
CA LEU A 47 20.39 1.65 -2.90
C LEU A 47 20.15 0.25 -3.46
N ASN A 48 18.99 0.03 -4.09
CA ASN A 48 18.63 -1.20 -4.79
C ASN A 48 18.95 -1.16 -6.30
N ASN A 49 19.88 -0.29 -6.74
CA ASN A 49 20.31 -0.14 -8.13
C ASN A 49 19.20 0.31 -9.10
N LYS A 50 18.20 1.04 -8.62
CA LYS A 50 17.07 1.57 -9.38
C LYS A 50 16.36 0.50 -10.22
N PRO A 51 15.82 -0.54 -9.61
CA PRO A 51 15.14 -1.59 -10.36
C PRO A 51 13.87 -1.06 -11.04
N GLY A 52 13.54 -1.62 -12.21
CA GLY A 52 12.27 -1.39 -12.90
C GLY A 52 12.00 0.07 -13.32
N LYS A 53 10.71 0.37 -13.43
CA LYS A 53 10.20 1.66 -13.93
C LYS A 53 9.44 2.38 -12.82
N LEU A 54 10.14 3.12 -11.95
CA LEU A 54 9.57 3.85 -10.83
C LEU A 54 9.62 5.36 -11.06
N GLN A 55 8.48 6.03 -10.87
CA GLN A 55 8.37 7.49 -10.81
C GLN A 55 7.85 7.88 -9.43
N ILE A 56 8.55 8.81 -8.78
CA ILE A 56 8.21 9.30 -7.44
C ILE A 56 7.62 10.71 -7.58
N LEU A 57 6.40 10.91 -7.10
CA LEU A 57 5.56 12.06 -7.38
C LEU A 57 4.95 12.64 -6.10
N PRO A 58 4.61 13.94 -6.07
CA PRO A 58 4.16 14.59 -4.82
C PRO A 58 2.68 14.39 -4.49
N TRP A 59 1.80 14.27 -5.47
CA TRP A 59 0.37 14.32 -5.29
C TRP A 59 -0.37 13.45 -6.29
N CYS A 60 -1.38 12.72 -5.80
CA CYS A 60 -2.31 11.96 -6.62
C CYS A 60 -3.75 12.39 -6.30
N ASP A 61 -4.39 13.14 -7.20
CA ASP A 61 -5.82 13.33 -7.19
C ASP A 61 -6.51 12.40 -8.19
N TYR A 62 -7.82 12.49 -8.33
CA TYR A 62 -8.59 11.66 -9.25
C TYR A 62 -8.15 11.82 -10.71
N LYS A 63 -7.82 13.05 -11.11
CA LYS A 63 -7.36 13.34 -12.48
C LYS A 63 -6.00 12.73 -12.74
N GLU A 64 -5.09 12.86 -11.78
CA GLU A 64 -3.75 12.26 -11.86
C GLU A 64 -3.85 10.74 -11.89
N TYR A 65 -4.65 10.13 -11.00
CA TYR A 65 -4.90 8.68 -11.01
C TYR A 65 -5.42 8.20 -12.36
N ALA A 66 -6.48 8.82 -12.86
CA ALA A 66 -7.08 8.48 -14.16
C ALA A 66 -6.07 8.61 -15.32
N SER A 67 -5.16 9.60 -15.26
CA SER A 67 -4.11 9.79 -16.27
C SER A 67 -3.06 8.68 -16.29
N LYS A 68 -2.81 8.04 -15.15
CA LYS A 68 -1.83 6.94 -14.99
C LYS A 68 -2.46 5.56 -15.14
N HIS A 69 -3.77 5.45 -14.91
CA HIS A 69 -4.48 4.18 -15.03
C HIS A 69 -4.36 3.62 -16.45
N SER A 70 -3.78 2.45 -16.60
CA SER A 70 -3.59 1.78 -17.90
C SER A 70 -3.57 0.27 -17.73
N GLY A 71 -4.36 -0.40 -18.57
CA GLY A 71 -4.45 -1.85 -18.59
C GLY A 71 -4.83 -2.44 -17.23
N LYS A 72 -4.22 -3.56 -16.85
CA LYS A 72 -4.40 -4.14 -15.52
C LYS A 72 -3.63 -3.33 -14.49
N THR A 73 -4.35 -2.58 -13.66
CA THR A 73 -3.80 -1.66 -12.67
C THR A 73 -3.98 -2.19 -11.25
N LEU A 74 -2.93 -2.13 -10.43
CA LEU A 74 -2.98 -2.29 -8.98
C LEU A 74 -2.87 -0.91 -8.32
N CYS A 75 -3.79 -0.61 -7.41
CA CYS A 75 -3.72 0.54 -6.52
C CYS A 75 -3.33 0.08 -5.12
N VAL A 76 -2.22 0.58 -4.60
CA VAL A 76 -1.78 0.40 -3.20
C VAL A 76 -2.04 1.70 -2.49
N ILE A 77 -2.75 1.67 -1.36
CA ILE A 77 -3.13 2.88 -0.62
C ILE A 77 -2.85 2.70 0.86
N ASP A 78 -2.06 3.63 1.41
CA ASP A 78 -1.77 3.79 2.83
C ASP A 78 -1.52 5.28 3.09
N ILE A 79 -2.59 6.04 3.39
CA ILE A 79 -2.60 7.52 3.46
C ILE A 79 -3.10 8.08 4.78
N GLU A 80 -3.01 7.28 5.84
CA GLU A 80 -3.19 7.71 7.23
C GLU A 80 -4.55 8.42 7.48
N GLY A 81 -5.63 7.88 6.90
CA GLY A 81 -7.00 8.33 7.13
C GLY A 81 -7.68 9.04 5.95
N GLY A 82 -6.99 9.22 4.83
CA GLY A 82 -7.56 9.77 3.59
C GLY A 82 -8.27 8.74 2.71
N GLU A 83 -8.25 7.45 3.08
CA GLU A 83 -8.74 6.34 2.27
C GLU A 83 -10.24 6.48 1.97
N MET A 84 -11.01 6.93 2.96
CA MET A 84 -12.46 7.08 2.84
C MET A 84 -12.87 8.13 1.80
N ASP A 85 -12.05 9.17 1.66
CA ASP A 85 -12.28 10.25 0.69
C ASP A 85 -11.78 9.86 -0.70
N PHE A 86 -10.61 9.23 -0.77
CA PHE A 86 -9.99 8.85 -2.06
C PHE A 86 -10.71 7.68 -2.73
N LEU A 87 -11.09 6.64 -1.97
CA LEU A 87 -11.72 5.43 -2.50
C LEU A 87 -13.22 5.62 -2.78
N ASN A 88 -13.51 6.48 -3.76
CA ASN A 88 -14.86 6.77 -4.22
C ASN A 88 -15.02 6.33 -5.69
N PRO A 89 -15.52 5.10 -5.96
CA PRO A 89 -15.67 4.57 -7.31
C PRO A 89 -16.73 5.28 -8.17
N GLU A 90 -17.59 6.11 -7.58
CA GLU A 90 -18.53 6.95 -8.34
C GLU A 90 -17.84 8.22 -8.86
N ALA A 91 -16.91 8.79 -8.08
CA ALA A 91 -16.14 9.95 -8.48
C ALA A 91 -14.89 9.58 -9.31
N LEU A 92 -14.33 8.37 -9.11
CA LEU A 92 -13.17 7.83 -9.81
C LEU A 92 -13.51 6.43 -10.37
N PRO A 93 -14.17 6.34 -11.54
CA PRO A 93 -14.64 5.07 -12.12
C PRO A 93 -13.54 4.06 -12.45
N GLU A 94 -12.30 4.50 -12.60
CA GLU A 94 -11.12 3.66 -12.82
C GLU A 94 -10.90 2.68 -11.67
N LEU A 95 -11.28 3.04 -10.45
CA LEU A 95 -11.23 2.16 -9.28
C LEU A 95 -12.06 0.89 -9.46
N LYS A 96 -13.18 0.94 -10.23
CA LYS A 96 -14.02 -0.23 -10.51
C LYS A 96 -13.30 -1.30 -11.35
N ARG A 97 -12.16 -0.97 -11.94
CA ARG A 97 -11.37 -1.82 -12.84
C ARG A 97 -9.93 -2.02 -12.34
N SER A 98 -9.60 -1.50 -11.18
CA SER A 98 -8.29 -1.68 -10.54
C SER A 98 -8.40 -2.77 -9.49
N ASP A 99 -7.37 -3.61 -9.38
CA ASP A 99 -7.19 -4.34 -8.12
C ASP A 99 -6.72 -3.32 -7.06
N VAL A 100 -7.27 -3.37 -5.85
CA VAL A 100 -6.95 -2.40 -4.79
C VAL A 100 -6.47 -3.12 -3.54
N MET A 101 -5.34 -2.67 -3.00
CA MET A 101 -4.83 -3.04 -1.70
C MET A 101 -4.78 -1.79 -0.82
N VAL A 102 -5.54 -1.77 0.26
CA VAL A 102 -5.64 -0.59 1.12
C VAL A 102 -5.48 -0.93 2.60
N GLU A 103 -4.63 -0.19 3.31
CA GLU A 103 -4.63 -0.14 4.77
C GLU A 103 -5.76 0.80 5.23
N VAL A 104 -6.64 0.29 6.09
CA VAL A 104 -7.78 1.08 6.56
C VAL A 104 -7.45 1.73 7.89
N HIS A 105 -7.46 3.05 7.91
CA HIS A 105 -7.18 3.84 9.12
C HIS A 105 -8.44 4.31 9.84
N LYS A 106 -8.25 4.63 11.12
CA LYS A 106 -9.28 5.29 11.91
C LYS A 106 -9.43 6.74 11.45
N THR A 107 -10.67 7.17 11.29
CA THR A 107 -11.04 8.57 11.03
C THR A 107 -11.86 9.10 12.22
N ASN A 108 -12.91 9.85 11.96
CA ASN A 108 -13.98 10.14 12.95
C ASN A 108 -14.81 8.88 13.29
N GLN A 109 -14.67 7.82 12.51
CA GLN A 109 -15.23 6.48 12.74
C GLN A 109 -14.14 5.48 13.12
N SER A 110 -14.55 4.32 13.66
CA SER A 110 -13.62 3.23 13.95
C SER A 110 -13.06 2.60 12.66
N VAL A 111 -11.90 1.98 12.73
CA VAL A 111 -11.31 1.21 11.62
C VAL A 111 -12.31 0.17 11.09
N GLN A 112 -13.00 -0.53 11.98
CA GLN A 112 -14.00 -1.53 11.59
C GLN A 112 -15.16 -0.90 10.80
N ALA A 113 -15.70 0.25 11.25
CA ALA A 113 -16.77 0.94 10.53
C ALA A 113 -16.33 1.42 9.14
N ASN A 114 -15.10 1.94 9.02
CA ASN A 114 -14.51 2.32 7.73
C ASN A 114 -14.32 1.09 6.82
N THR A 115 -13.85 -0.04 7.37
CA THR A 115 -13.72 -1.31 6.65
C THR A 115 -15.05 -1.81 6.09
N GLU A 116 -16.11 -1.78 6.92
CA GLU A 116 -17.46 -2.17 6.50
C GLU A 116 -18.01 -1.24 5.41
N GLU A 117 -17.77 0.06 5.53
CA GLU A 117 -18.19 1.05 4.53
C GLU A 117 -17.48 0.86 3.20
N LEU A 118 -16.14 0.70 3.19
CA LEU A 118 -15.39 0.42 1.95
C LEU A 118 -15.83 -0.91 1.33
N THR A 119 -16.05 -1.93 2.13
CA THR A 119 -16.56 -3.22 1.66
C THR A 119 -17.90 -3.07 0.94
N LYS A 120 -18.85 -2.31 1.50
CA LYS A 120 -20.14 -2.03 0.85
C LYS A 120 -19.96 -1.24 -0.45
N ARG A 121 -19.06 -0.26 -0.44
CA ARG A 121 -18.79 0.65 -1.58
C ARG A 121 -18.29 -0.11 -2.81
N PHE A 122 -17.50 -1.15 -2.61
CA PHE A 122 -16.88 -1.94 -3.68
C PHE A 122 -17.56 -3.29 -3.96
N ALA A 123 -18.51 -3.73 -3.14
CA ALA A 123 -19.14 -5.06 -3.23
C ALA A 123 -19.77 -5.40 -4.59
N SER A 124 -20.20 -4.39 -5.36
CA SER A 124 -20.80 -4.61 -6.68
C SER A 124 -19.80 -4.84 -7.81
N THR A 125 -18.53 -4.54 -7.58
CA THR A 125 -17.47 -4.57 -8.60
C THR A 125 -16.30 -5.48 -8.26
N HIS A 126 -16.09 -5.78 -6.97
CA HIS A 126 -14.93 -6.52 -6.48
C HIS A 126 -15.31 -7.70 -5.59
N THR A 127 -14.47 -8.72 -5.60
CA THR A 127 -14.44 -9.73 -4.54
C THR A 127 -13.49 -9.23 -3.46
N ILE A 128 -13.96 -9.09 -2.22
CA ILE A 128 -13.21 -8.40 -1.17
C ILE A 128 -12.73 -9.41 -0.13
N GLN A 129 -11.44 -9.37 0.14
CA GLN A 129 -10.82 -10.08 1.26
C GLN A 129 -10.41 -9.07 2.32
N VAL A 130 -10.91 -9.27 3.55
CA VAL A 130 -10.48 -8.53 4.72
C VAL A 130 -9.33 -9.29 5.37
N ILE A 131 -8.19 -8.62 5.56
CA ILE A 131 -6.99 -9.17 6.17
C ILE A 131 -6.75 -8.40 7.46
N GLU A 132 -6.95 -9.08 8.59
CA GLU A 132 -6.64 -8.51 9.89
C GLU A 132 -5.17 -8.78 10.23
N THR A 133 -4.45 -7.74 10.67
CA THR A 133 -3.06 -7.92 11.11
C THR A 133 -3.02 -8.66 12.44
N THR A 134 -2.23 -9.72 12.50
CA THR A 134 -1.98 -10.46 13.74
C THR A 134 -0.83 -9.84 14.51
N PRO A 135 -1.06 -9.36 15.75
CA PRO A 135 0.00 -8.75 16.57
C PRO A 135 1.09 -9.75 16.99
N ASP A 136 0.77 -11.04 17.05
CA ASP A 136 1.70 -12.11 17.45
C ASP A 136 2.05 -12.99 16.24
N ARG A 137 2.96 -12.50 15.40
CA ARG A 137 3.52 -13.32 14.31
C ARG A 137 4.51 -14.32 14.89
N ASP A 138 4.35 -15.61 14.56
CA ASP A 138 5.35 -16.61 14.91
C ASP A 138 6.60 -16.42 14.03
N VAL A 139 7.68 -15.98 14.68
CA VAL A 139 8.98 -15.76 14.03
C VAL A 139 9.51 -17.01 13.34
N ALA A 140 9.08 -18.22 13.78
CA ALA A 140 9.49 -19.49 13.20
C ALA A 140 8.94 -19.74 11.79
N GLU A 141 7.89 -19.01 11.38
CA GLU A 141 7.30 -19.12 10.05
C GLU A 141 8.09 -18.36 8.96
N TYR A 142 9.13 -17.60 9.35
CA TYR A 142 9.87 -16.75 8.43
C TYR A 142 11.32 -17.22 8.27
N GLU A 143 11.82 -17.21 7.03
CA GLU A 143 13.24 -17.34 6.75
C GLU A 143 13.98 -16.08 7.22
N LEU A 144 14.82 -16.23 8.21
CA LEU A 144 15.48 -15.10 8.86
C LEU A 144 16.93 -14.98 8.40
N PRO A 145 17.47 -13.75 8.27
CA PRO A 145 18.85 -13.53 7.88
C PRO A 145 19.83 -14.08 8.94
N SER A 146 20.96 -14.60 8.49
CA SER A 146 22.05 -15.03 9.37
C SER A 146 23.18 -13.98 9.32
N PRO A 147 23.78 -13.57 10.48
CA PRO A 147 23.48 -14.03 11.84
C PRO A 147 22.15 -13.44 12.38
N MET A 148 21.43 -14.27 13.13
CA MET A 148 20.16 -13.86 13.72
C MET A 148 20.35 -12.85 14.86
N PRO A 149 19.55 -11.77 14.90
CA PRO A 149 19.46 -10.90 16.07
C PRO A 149 18.94 -11.66 17.29
N ALA A 150 19.17 -11.11 18.49
CA ALA A 150 18.61 -11.67 19.71
C ALA A 150 17.07 -11.81 19.61
N LYS A 151 16.51 -12.89 20.17
CA LYS A 151 15.07 -13.23 20.11
C LYS A 151 14.14 -12.06 20.49
N GLU A 152 14.55 -11.24 21.44
CA GLU A 152 13.83 -10.04 21.87
C GLU A 152 13.81 -8.94 20.81
N THR A 153 14.93 -8.73 20.12
CA THR A 153 15.02 -7.79 18.99
C THR A 153 14.11 -8.23 17.85
N MET A 154 14.03 -9.53 17.63
CA MET A 154 13.17 -10.11 16.58
C MET A 154 11.70 -9.95 16.92
N LYS A 155 11.28 -10.25 18.14
CA LYS A 155 9.90 -9.99 18.58
C LYS A 155 9.50 -8.53 18.37
N ARG A 156 10.40 -7.59 18.68
CA ARG A 156 10.15 -6.15 18.45
C ARG A 156 10.08 -5.79 16.98
N ALA A 157 10.89 -6.41 16.12
CA ALA A 157 10.88 -6.18 14.68
C ALA A 157 9.61 -6.73 14.00
N PHE A 158 9.04 -7.81 14.54
CA PHE A 158 7.79 -8.40 14.03
C PHE A 158 6.54 -7.80 14.68
N SER A 159 6.69 -7.14 15.82
CA SER A 159 5.62 -6.38 16.47
C SER A 159 5.66 -4.95 15.97
N GLU A 160 4.63 -4.53 15.26
CA GLU A 160 4.50 -3.13 14.82
C GLU A 160 4.24 -2.17 15.99
N GLY A 161 4.18 -2.69 17.24
CA GLY A 161 3.96 -1.90 18.46
C GLY A 161 2.58 -1.24 18.51
N ARG A 162 1.65 -1.66 17.67
CA ARG A 162 0.31 -1.08 17.56
C ARG A 162 -0.61 -1.67 18.63
N ALA A 163 -1.35 -0.80 19.30
CA ALA A 163 -2.27 -1.20 20.39
C ALA A 163 -3.61 -1.75 19.88
N THR A 164 -3.91 -1.62 18.59
CA THR A 164 -5.18 -2.03 17.98
C THR A 164 -4.93 -2.81 16.68
N PRO A 165 -5.77 -3.80 16.36
CA PRO A 165 -5.73 -4.48 15.07
C PRO A 165 -5.84 -3.47 13.93
N GLN A 166 -5.12 -3.74 12.85
CA GLN A 166 -5.25 -3.03 11.58
C GLN A 166 -5.91 -3.94 10.57
N PHE A 167 -6.59 -3.34 9.63
CA PHE A 167 -7.27 -4.05 8.57
C PHE A 167 -6.72 -3.61 7.22
N TRP A 168 -6.41 -4.59 6.42
CA TRP A 168 -6.14 -4.42 5.00
C TRP A 168 -7.31 -4.97 4.20
N LEU A 169 -7.69 -4.28 3.16
CA LEU A 169 -8.61 -4.81 2.16
C LEU A 169 -7.83 -5.13 0.89
N TRP A 170 -8.07 -6.32 0.37
CA TRP A 170 -7.70 -6.71 -0.98
C TRP A 170 -8.97 -6.87 -1.80
N MET A 171 -9.09 -6.16 -2.89
CA MET A 171 -10.26 -6.15 -3.73
C MET A 171 -9.90 -5.83 -5.20
#